data_aa141b056746d04143dd17aad9ad47e3
#
_entry.id   aa141b056746d04143dd17aad9ad47e3
#
_cell.length_a   1.000
_cell.length_b   1.000
_cell.length_c   1.000
_cell.angle_alpha   90.00
_cell.angle_beta   90.00
_cell.angle_gamma   90.00
#
_symmetry.space_group_name_H-M   'P 1'
#
loop_
_entity.id
_entity.type
_entity.pdbx_description
1 polymer ?
#
loop_
_entity_poly.entity_id
_entity_poly.type
_entity_poly.pdbx_seq_one_letter_code
_entity_poly.pdbx_strand_id
1 'polypeptide(L)'
;MPRRKFADEEVVMGRWPGSVLYYEVKVISYDEYTHLYTVKYEDGTELNLKENDMRSVSSFRFRKSSSSSGSPSRRSGSRSRSGSRSRSPGRPAKHKRRSSSRSREPKNENNIGEPNLTPLRLHENNTNQYNGEPDITEVNYSTHATLERQRIESERRRERILERYNLHPRKEEKRREEIYAEEKNFETPKSIEKVCRKTKELVFGGKIGAFFMIFLLPGIVFCLLLMCSQKDPSLLNFPPPLPAFQNLWETRVFGVFLLWFFLQALFYLLPIGKIVEGIPLWNGIRLEYRINGIYTFILTAIAVGISLYFEMELYYLYDHFLQFAICATIFSLLLSIYLYVRSLKAPEYELSHGGNSGNIFYDFFMGHELNPRIGNFDLKYFCELRPGLIGWAVINLAMLFTEMKVQDRNMPSLSMILVNSFQLLYVVDALWNEEAILTTMDITNEGFGFMLAFGDLVWVPFLYSLQALYLVNNPNEISWPAASAIVILNIVGYYIFRAANSQKNLFRRNPKDPKLAHLKVIPTATGKNLLVSGWWGFVRHPNYLGDIIMALAWSLPCGFNHILPYFYVIYFTGLLIHREARDEHQCKKKYGLAWEKYCQRVPYRIFPYIY
;
A
#
# COMPACT_ATOMS: atom_id res chain seq x y z
N MET A 1 -31.82 -41.21 0.39
CA MET A 1 -30.35 -41.09 0.31
C MET A 1 -30.04 -39.99 -0.69
N PRO A 2 -29.24 -38.98 -0.37
CA PRO A 2 -28.81 -37.99 -1.35
C PRO A 2 -27.98 -38.69 -2.44
N ARG A 3 -28.39 -38.52 -3.69
CA ARG A 3 -27.67 -39.12 -4.82
C ARG A 3 -26.30 -38.43 -4.99
N ARG A 4 -25.25 -39.23 -5.06
CA ARG A 4 -23.92 -38.80 -5.44
C ARG A 4 -23.97 -38.00 -6.75
N LYS A 5 -23.35 -36.82 -6.78
CA LYS A 5 -23.44 -35.87 -7.92
C LYS A 5 -22.27 -36.00 -8.91
N PHE A 6 -21.09 -36.33 -8.41
CA PHE A 6 -19.88 -36.48 -9.21
C PHE A 6 -19.34 -37.90 -9.12
N ALA A 7 -18.90 -38.48 -10.22
CA ALA A 7 -18.36 -39.83 -10.27
C ALA A 7 -16.87 -39.86 -9.85
N ASP A 8 -16.37 -41.05 -9.49
CA ASP A 8 -14.92 -41.23 -9.30
C ASP A 8 -14.23 -41.04 -10.65
N GLU A 9 -13.01 -40.52 -10.60
CA GLU A 9 -12.20 -40.17 -11.77
C GLU A 9 -12.74 -38.97 -12.59
N GLU A 10 -13.89 -38.41 -12.22
CA GLU A 10 -14.46 -37.24 -12.90
C GLU A 10 -13.61 -35.98 -12.62
N VAL A 11 -13.31 -35.22 -13.67
CA VAL A 11 -12.63 -33.94 -13.56
C VAL A 11 -13.66 -32.83 -13.34
N VAL A 12 -13.55 -32.14 -12.22
CA VAL A 12 -14.47 -31.08 -11.80
C VAL A 12 -13.73 -29.84 -11.33
N MET A 13 -14.44 -28.74 -11.11
CA MET A 13 -13.88 -27.54 -10.52
C MET A 13 -14.09 -27.57 -9.00
N GLY A 14 -13.03 -27.83 -8.22
CA GLY A 14 -13.03 -27.82 -6.76
C GLY A 14 -12.55 -26.48 -6.20
N ARG A 15 -13.27 -25.97 -5.19
CA ARG A 15 -12.91 -24.74 -4.52
C ARG A 15 -11.80 -25.00 -3.49
N TRP A 16 -10.73 -24.22 -3.53
CA TRP A 16 -9.69 -24.31 -2.50
C TRP A 16 -10.22 -23.85 -1.14
N PRO A 17 -9.98 -24.63 -0.05
CA PRO A 17 -10.46 -24.28 1.29
C PRO A 17 -9.99 -22.89 1.73
N GLY A 18 -10.93 -22.07 2.22
CA GLY A 18 -10.66 -20.68 2.62
C GLY A 18 -10.44 -19.67 1.48
N SER A 19 -10.54 -20.11 0.20
CA SER A 19 -10.40 -19.27 -0.98
C SER A 19 -11.72 -19.14 -1.76
N VAL A 20 -11.82 -18.15 -2.63
CA VAL A 20 -12.90 -18.00 -3.62
C VAL A 20 -12.54 -18.62 -4.98
N LEU A 21 -11.33 -19.16 -5.12
CA LEU A 21 -10.82 -19.71 -6.36
C LEU A 21 -11.19 -21.18 -6.52
N TYR A 22 -11.48 -21.56 -7.76
CA TYR A 22 -11.74 -22.93 -8.17
C TYR A 22 -10.60 -23.40 -9.08
N TYR A 23 -10.21 -24.66 -8.89
CA TYR A 23 -9.15 -25.32 -9.66
C TYR A 23 -9.72 -26.60 -10.29
N GLU A 24 -9.17 -27.04 -11.41
CA GLU A 24 -9.45 -28.37 -11.92
C GLU A 24 -8.93 -29.42 -10.95
N VAL A 25 -9.79 -30.34 -10.54
CA VAL A 25 -9.48 -31.42 -9.59
C VAL A 25 -10.10 -32.72 -10.08
N LYS A 26 -9.45 -33.82 -9.78
CA LYS A 26 -9.94 -35.16 -10.08
C LYS A 26 -10.60 -35.73 -8.83
N VAL A 27 -11.82 -36.24 -8.93
CA VAL A 27 -12.51 -36.91 -7.84
C VAL A 27 -11.86 -38.29 -7.64
N ILE A 28 -11.39 -38.57 -6.43
CA ILE A 28 -10.80 -39.88 -6.07
C ILE A 28 -11.88 -40.79 -5.49
N SER A 29 -12.64 -40.31 -4.51
CA SER A 29 -13.65 -41.10 -3.81
C SER A 29 -14.70 -40.20 -3.16
N TYR A 30 -15.85 -40.81 -2.81
CA TYR A 30 -16.92 -40.18 -2.05
C TYR A 30 -17.17 -40.97 -0.79
N ASP A 31 -17.14 -40.30 0.36
CA ASP A 31 -17.46 -40.88 1.65
C ASP A 31 -18.96 -40.66 1.97
N GLU A 32 -19.71 -41.75 2.03
CA GLU A 32 -21.16 -41.74 2.29
C GLU A 32 -21.51 -41.32 3.73
N TYR A 33 -20.60 -41.50 4.70
CA TYR A 33 -20.84 -41.14 6.10
C TYR A 33 -20.65 -39.66 6.38
N THR A 34 -19.59 -39.09 5.81
CA THR A 34 -19.25 -37.67 6.00
C THR A 34 -19.83 -36.76 4.94
N HIS A 35 -20.34 -37.33 3.84
CA HIS A 35 -20.79 -36.62 2.64
C HIS A 35 -19.72 -35.71 2.02
N LEU A 36 -18.45 -36.15 2.06
CA LEU A 36 -17.32 -35.43 1.51
C LEU A 36 -16.75 -36.18 0.29
N TYR A 37 -16.30 -35.40 -0.70
CA TYR A 37 -15.56 -35.89 -1.84
C TYR A 37 -14.06 -35.71 -1.58
N THR A 38 -13.29 -36.79 -1.66
CA THR A 38 -11.82 -36.71 -1.72
C THR A 38 -11.43 -36.37 -3.16
N VAL A 39 -10.76 -35.24 -3.34
CA VAL A 39 -10.35 -34.75 -4.66
C VAL A 39 -8.84 -34.52 -4.70
N LYS A 40 -8.23 -34.76 -5.86
CA LYS A 40 -6.82 -34.53 -6.12
C LYS A 40 -6.63 -33.33 -7.02
N TYR A 41 -5.82 -32.37 -6.57
CA TYR A 41 -5.41 -31.20 -7.33
C TYR A 41 -4.25 -31.54 -8.30
N GLU A 42 -4.03 -30.69 -9.30
CA GLU A 42 -2.98 -30.89 -10.32
C GLU A 42 -1.56 -31.00 -9.71
N ASP A 43 -1.33 -30.41 -8.53
CA ASP A 43 -0.06 -30.48 -7.81
C ASP A 43 0.10 -31.73 -6.94
N GLY A 44 -0.86 -32.66 -6.99
CA GLY A 44 -0.86 -33.88 -6.22
C GLY A 44 -1.50 -33.77 -4.82
N THR A 45 -1.91 -32.56 -4.38
CA THR A 45 -2.57 -32.37 -3.09
C THR A 45 -3.96 -33.01 -3.08
N GLU A 46 -4.25 -33.81 -2.05
CA GLU A 46 -5.56 -34.44 -1.84
C GLU A 46 -6.31 -33.73 -0.72
N LEU A 47 -7.56 -33.35 -0.96
CA LEU A 47 -8.40 -32.65 0.01
C LEU A 47 -9.84 -33.17 -0.03
N ASN A 48 -10.52 -33.07 1.12
CA ASN A 48 -11.93 -33.39 1.24
C ASN A 48 -12.77 -32.13 1.02
N LEU A 49 -13.65 -32.15 0.02
CA LEU A 49 -14.53 -31.05 -0.33
C LEU A 49 -16.01 -31.43 -0.16
N LYS A 50 -16.81 -30.44 0.22
CA LYS A 50 -18.28 -30.56 0.22
C LYS A 50 -18.79 -30.39 -1.22
N GLU A 51 -19.92 -31.01 -1.54
CA GLU A 51 -20.56 -30.89 -2.84
C GLU A 51 -20.77 -29.43 -3.28
N ASN A 52 -21.10 -28.55 -2.34
CA ASN A 52 -21.30 -27.10 -2.60
C ASN A 52 -20.00 -26.38 -3.02
N ASP A 53 -18.85 -26.94 -2.72
CA ASP A 53 -17.55 -26.42 -3.09
C ASP A 53 -17.03 -26.98 -4.42
N MET A 54 -17.86 -27.81 -5.08
CA MET A 54 -17.55 -28.45 -6.36
C MET A 54 -18.54 -28.04 -7.46
N ARG A 55 -18.06 -27.94 -8.68
CA ARG A 55 -18.87 -27.59 -9.89
C ARG A 55 -18.40 -28.37 -11.08
N SER A 56 -19.31 -28.75 -11.99
CA SER A 56 -18.90 -29.37 -13.25
C SER A 56 -18.12 -28.38 -14.13
N VAL A 57 -17.12 -28.87 -14.84
CA VAL A 57 -16.29 -28.06 -15.78
C VAL A 57 -17.17 -27.41 -16.86
N SER A 58 -18.23 -28.11 -17.31
CA SER A 58 -19.19 -27.59 -18.29
C SER A 58 -19.94 -26.35 -17.78
N SER A 59 -20.36 -26.33 -16.51
CA SER A 59 -21.06 -25.18 -15.91
C SER A 59 -20.13 -23.96 -15.75
N PHE A 60 -18.83 -24.18 -15.65
CA PHE A 60 -17.81 -23.12 -15.55
C PHE A 60 -17.49 -22.52 -16.93
N ARG A 61 -17.44 -23.35 -17.97
CA ARG A 61 -17.21 -22.89 -19.36
C ARG A 61 -18.41 -22.12 -19.91
N PHE A 62 -19.64 -22.50 -19.56
CA PHE A 62 -20.85 -21.79 -20.00
C PHE A 62 -20.94 -20.36 -19.45
N ARG A 63 -20.41 -20.08 -18.26
CA ARG A 63 -20.33 -18.72 -17.72
C ARG A 63 -19.25 -17.84 -18.37
N LYS A 64 -18.26 -18.46 -19.01
CA LYS A 64 -17.21 -17.75 -19.74
C LYS A 64 -17.60 -17.46 -21.19
N SER A 65 -18.55 -18.22 -21.76
CA SER A 65 -19.08 -18.07 -23.13
C SER A 65 -20.42 -17.35 -23.22
N SER A 66 -21.16 -17.14 -22.13
CA SER A 66 -22.42 -16.38 -22.12
C SER A 66 -22.25 -14.85 -22.01
N SER A 67 -21.02 -14.37 -22.24
CA SER A 67 -20.75 -12.96 -22.53
C SER A 67 -20.65 -12.64 -24.02
N SER A 68 -21.05 -13.56 -24.92
CA SER A 68 -21.16 -13.28 -26.35
C SER A 68 -22.47 -13.83 -26.92
N SER A 69 -23.37 -12.90 -27.27
CA SER A 69 -24.43 -12.96 -28.29
C SER A 69 -25.36 -14.17 -28.35
N GLY A 70 -26.62 -13.95 -28.07
CA GLY A 70 -27.73 -14.83 -28.45
C GLY A 70 -29.04 -14.07 -28.58
N SER A 71 -29.39 -13.72 -29.82
CA SER A 71 -30.71 -13.21 -30.21
C SER A 71 -31.79 -14.29 -30.02
N PRO A 72 -32.97 -13.95 -29.53
CA PRO A 72 -34.03 -14.95 -29.39
C PRO A 72 -34.82 -15.13 -30.68
N SER A 73 -34.95 -16.37 -31.10
CA SER A 73 -35.84 -16.83 -32.17
C SER A 73 -37.31 -16.76 -31.72
N ARG A 74 -38.11 -16.24 -32.62
CA ARG A 74 -39.59 -16.13 -32.56
C ARG A 74 -40.27 -17.49 -32.41
N ARG A 75 -41.30 -17.56 -31.60
CA ARG A 75 -42.47 -18.41 -31.83
C ARG A 75 -43.76 -17.62 -31.69
N SER A 76 -44.61 -17.81 -32.70
CA SER A 76 -45.84 -17.16 -33.05
C SER A 76 -46.99 -17.44 -32.09
N GLY A 77 -47.88 -16.42 -31.94
CA GLY A 77 -49.19 -16.56 -31.35
C GLY A 77 -50.02 -15.28 -31.51
N SER A 78 -51.00 -15.34 -32.33
CA SER A 78 -51.85 -14.41 -33.02
C SER A 78 -52.79 -13.49 -32.20
N ARG A 79 -53.23 -12.41 -32.93
CA ARG A 79 -54.44 -11.55 -32.81
C ARG A 79 -54.26 -10.23 -32.06
N SER A 80 -54.70 -9.06 -32.56
CA SER A 80 -55.43 -8.55 -33.71
C SER A 80 -55.62 -7.03 -33.49
N ARG A 81 -55.58 -6.26 -34.64
CA ARG A 81 -56.25 -4.96 -34.88
C ARG A 81 -55.84 -3.76 -34.04
N SER A 82 -55.59 -2.58 -34.55
CA SER A 82 -55.91 -1.72 -35.68
C SER A 82 -55.13 -0.43 -35.43
N GLY A 83 -54.63 0.32 -36.31
CA GLY A 83 -55.05 1.08 -37.40
C GLY A 83 -54.19 2.30 -37.52
N SER A 84 -53.84 2.56 -38.74
CA SER A 84 -53.77 3.81 -39.54
C SER A 84 -52.52 4.70 -39.45
N ARG A 85 -51.82 4.74 -40.58
CA ARG A 85 -51.47 5.85 -41.50
C ARG A 85 -50.70 7.04 -40.91
N SER A 86 -49.64 7.59 -41.48
CA SER A 86 -49.24 7.71 -42.88
C SER A 86 -47.92 8.50 -43.00
N ARG A 87 -47.12 8.16 -44.00
CA ARG A 87 -46.35 8.99 -44.93
C ARG A 87 -45.00 9.57 -44.56
N SER A 88 -43.98 8.99 -45.23
CA SER A 88 -42.79 9.66 -45.75
C SER A 88 -43.17 10.66 -46.87
N PRO A 89 -42.29 11.50 -47.48
CA PRO A 89 -40.89 11.21 -47.87
C PRO A 89 -39.96 12.43 -47.92
N GLY A 90 -38.67 12.23 -48.28
CA GLY A 90 -37.91 13.19 -49.04
C GLY A 90 -36.40 13.32 -48.76
N ARG A 91 -35.59 12.66 -49.56
CA ARG A 91 -34.23 13.03 -49.95
C ARG A 91 -34.31 14.01 -51.14
N PRO A 92 -33.28 14.84 -51.51
CA PRO A 92 -31.94 14.46 -51.97
C PRO A 92 -30.78 15.48 -51.71
N ALA A 93 -29.55 15.06 -51.63
CA ALA A 93 -28.45 15.00 -52.63
C ALA A 93 -27.63 16.28 -52.91
N LYS A 94 -26.28 16.07 -52.80
CA LYS A 94 -25.15 16.62 -53.57
C LYS A 94 -24.70 18.08 -53.40
N HIS A 95 -23.43 18.33 -53.06
CA HIS A 95 -22.41 18.74 -54.02
C HIS A 95 -20.98 18.79 -53.46
N LYS A 96 -20.04 18.41 -54.35
CA LYS A 96 -18.58 18.45 -54.37
C LYS A 96 -17.96 19.86 -54.35
N ARG A 97 -16.69 19.97 -53.89
CA ARG A 97 -15.49 20.54 -54.53
C ARG A 97 -14.40 20.71 -53.46
N ARG A 98 -13.22 20.10 -53.54
CA ARG A 98 -11.99 20.27 -54.35
C ARG A 98 -11.31 21.63 -54.20
N SER A 99 -10.06 21.58 -53.63
CA SER A 99 -8.77 22.14 -54.12
C SER A 99 -7.78 22.21 -52.95
N SER A 100 -6.67 21.50 -52.93
CA SER A 100 -5.35 21.65 -53.58
C SER A 100 -4.55 22.82 -53.05
N SER A 101 -3.42 22.53 -52.44
CA SER A 101 -2.04 22.86 -52.83
C SER A 101 -1.14 23.14 -51.62
N ARG A 102 -0.10 22.36 -51.54
CA ARG A 102 1.34 22.64 -51.74
C ARG A 102 2.08 23.37 -50.64
N SER A 103 2.94 22.61 -50.00
CA SER A 103 4.42 22.65 -49.96
C SER A 103 5.11 23.73 -49.12
N ARG A 104 5.97 23.28 -48.24
CA ARG A 104 7.43 23.52 -48.20
C ARG A 104 8.04 23.06 -46.88
N GLU A 105 9.03 22.14 -47.00
CA GLU A 105 10.17 22.03 -46.08
C GLU A 105 11.09 23.24 -46.17
N PRO A 106 11.96 23.51 -45.22
CA PRO A 106 13.30 22.89 -45.15
C PRO A 106 13.82 22.64 -43.70
N LYS A 107 14.54 21.51 -43.56
CA LYS A 107 15.99 21.35 -43.32
C LYS A 107 16.65 22.16 -42.20
N ASN A 108 17.26 21.46 -41.32
CA ASN A 108 18.65 21.22 -40.86
C ASN A 108 18.71 21.29 -39.34
N GLU A 109 19.48 20.61 -38.58
CA GLU A 109 20.70 19.81 -38.61
C GLU A 109 21.11 19.45 -37.14
N ASN A 110 21.65 18.25 -36.94
CA ASN A 110 22.72 17.89 -36.01
C ASN A 110 22.47 17.94 -34.48
N ASN A 111 22.76 16.93 -33.69
CA ASN A 111 23.95 16.08 -33.52
C ASN A 111 23.68 14.99 -32.46
N ILE A 112 23.90 13.74 -32.76
CA ILE A 112 24.89 12.74 -32.27
C ILE A 112 25.03 12.56 -30.76
N GLY A 113 24.84 11.33 -30.32
CA GLY A 113 25.32 10.75 -29.09
C GLY A 113 25.08 9.23 -29.03
N GLU A 114 26.01 8.44 -29.56
CA GLU A 114 26.06 6.98 -29.43
C GLU A 114 26.44 6.55 -28.01
N PRO A 115 25.95 5.40 -27.51
CA PRO A 115 26.51 4.77 -26.34
C PRO A 115 27.49 3.65 -26.69
N ASN A 116 28.66 3.73 -26.09
CA ASN A 116 29.74 2.76 -26.07
C ASN A 116 29.33 1.40 -25.52
N LEU A 117 29.63 0.35 -26.29
CA LEU A 117 29.70 -1.04 -25.87
C LEU A 117 31.15 -1.39 -25.53
N THR A 118 31.42 -1.81 -24.31
CA THR A 118 32.67 -2.42 -23.88
C THR A 118 32.58 -3.95 -23.94
N PRO A 119 33.62 -4.66 -24.40
CA PRO A 119 33.57 -6.10 -24.59
C PRO A 119 34.10 -6.91 -23.39
N LEU A 120 33.57 -8.12 -23.28
CA LEU A 120 33.96 -9.18 -22.33
C LEU A 120 35.39 -9.65 -22.55
N ARG A 121 36.15 -9.74 -21.45
CA ARG A 121 37.47 -10.39 -21.36
C ARG A 121 37.31 -11.91 -21.29
N LEU A 122 38.10 -12.62 -22.10
CA LEU A 122 38.46 -14.02 -21.91
C LEU A 122 39.95 -14.10 -21.54
N HIS A 123 40.28 -15.06 -20.69
CA HIS A 123 41.55 -15.31 -20.06
C HIS A 123 42.68 -15.64 -21.05
N GLU A 124 43.86 -15.06 -20.76
CA GLU A 124 45.16 -15.39 -21.32
C GLU A 124 45.77 -16.62 -20.65
N ASN A 125 46.54 -17.39 -21.42
CA ASN A 125 47.74 -18.03 -20.95
C ASN A 125 48.84 -18.01 -22.04
N ASN A 126 49.94 -17.33 -21.72
CA ASN A 126 51.35 -17.48 -22.04
C ASN A 126 51.81 -18.31 -23.26
N THR A 127 52.64 -17.82 -24.14
CA THR A 127 54.11 -17.64 -24.03
C THR A 127 54.75 -17.29 -25.39
N ASN A 128 55.78 -16.39 -25.29
CA ASN A 128 57.01 -16.23 -26.11
C ASN A 128 57.02 -15.74 -27.56
N GLN A 129 57.57 -14.54 -27.67
CA GLN A 129 58.63 -14.05 -28.61
C GLN A 129 58.85 -14.74 -29.97
N TYR A 130 58.76 -14.02 -31.09
CA TYR A 130 59.87 -13.67 -31.99
C TYR A 130 59.46 -12.61 -33.04
N ASN A 131 60.45 -11.76 -33.40
CA ASN A 131 60.40 -10.66 -34.37
C ASN A 131 60.15 -11.08 -35.82
N GLY A 132 59.56 -10.17 -36.60
CA GLY A 132 59.62 -10.19 -38.07
C GLY A 132 58.39 -9.63 -38.75
N GLU A 133 58.44 -8.35 -39.19
CA GLU A 133 57.52 -7.85 -40.23
C GLU A 133 57.71 -8.65 -41.54
N PRO A 134 56.66 -8.96 -42.27
CA PRO A 134 56.42 -8.27 -43.54
C PRO A 134 54.95 -8.12 -43.99
N ASP A 135 54.77 -7.06 -44.73
CA ASP A 135 53.76 -6.78 -45.78
C ASP A 135 52.26 -7.13 -45.60
N ILE A 136 51.53 -6.07 -45.31
CA ILE A 136 50.06 -6.02 -45.24
C ILE A 136 49.56 -5.47 -46.58
N THR A 137 49.12 -6.30 -47.52
CA THR A 137 48.18 -5.84 -48.58
C THR A 137 47.28 -6.90 -49.25
N GLU A 138 47.44 -8.21 -49.03
CA GLU A 138 46.60 -9.18 -49.73
C GLU A 138 45.67 -10.09 -48.87
N VAL A 139 45.72 -10.00 -47.53
CA VAL A 139 44.92 -10.89 -46.65
C VAL A 139 43.54 -10.33 -46.26
N ASN A 140 43.29 -9.05 -46.51
CA ASN A 140 42.06 -8.39 -46.02
C ASN A 140 40.84 -8.56 -46.93
N TYR A 141 40.95 -8.96 -48.16
CA TYR A 141 39.79 -9.11 -49.07
C TYR A 141 39.07 -10.45 -48.95
N SER A 142 39.74 -11.53 -48.57
CA SER A 142 39.11 -12.84 -48.46
C SER A 142 38.35 -13.05 -47.14
N THR A 143 38.83 -12.46 -46.06
CA THR A 143 38.17 -12.52 -44.74
C THR A 143 36.90 -11.68 -44.69
N HIS A 144 36.90 -10.52 -45.34
CA HIS A 144 35.70 -9.65 -45.39
C HIS A 144 34.56 -10.26 -46.20
N ALA A 145 34.90 -10.90 -47.35
CA ALA A 145 33.93 -11.58 -48.18
C ALA A 145 33.31 -12.84 -47.50
N THR A 146 34.10 -13.51 -46.65
CA THR A 146 33.64 -14.71 -45.91
C THR A 146 32.75 -14.29 -44.72
N LEU A 147 33.08 -13.24 -44.02
CA LEU A 147 32.27 -12.66 -42.95
C LEU A 147 30.96 -12.06 -43.46
N GLU A 148 30.99 -11.42 -44.62
CA GLU A 148 29.78 -10.87 -45.26
C GLU A 148 28.86 -11.96 -45.79
N ARG A 149 29.41 -13.05 -46.34
CA ARG A 149 28.61 -14.25 -46.70
C ARG A 149 27.99 -14.92 -45.49
N GLN A 150 28.71 -15.06 -44.39
CA GLN A 150 28.15 -15.59 -43.12
C GLN A 150 27.07 -14.69 -42.54
N ARG A 151 27.23 -13.36 -42.64
CA ARG A 151 26.22 -12.38 -42.23
C ARG A 151 24.96 -12.48 -43.06
N ILE A 152 25.10 -12.52 -44.39
CA ILE A 152 23.95 -12.68 -45.33
C ILE A 152 23.25 -14.02 -45.12
N GLU A 153 23.99 -15.07 -44.84
CA GLU A 153 23.40 -16.42 -44.62
C GLU A 153 22.70 -16.50 -43.24
N SER A 154 23.22 -15.82 -42.23
CA SER A 154 22.57 -15.67 -40.91
C SER A 154 21.32 -14.82 -40.99
N GLU A 155 21.31 -13.75 -41.77
CA GLU A 155 20.12 -12.91 -42.03
C GLU A 155 19.05 -13.66 -42.81
N ARG A 156 19.41 -14.39 -43.88
CA ARG A 156 18.48 -15.27 -44.62
C ARG A 156 17.96 -16.45 -43.80
N ARG A 157 18.72 -16.93 -42.82
CA ARG A 157 18.26 -17.93 -41.85
C ARG A 157 17.30 -17.34 -40.85
N ARG A 158 17.54 -16.10 -40.45
CA ARG A 158 16.69 -15.31 -39.55
C ARG A 158 15.37 -14.94 -40.25
N GLU A 159 15.41 -14.53 -41.51
CA GLU A 159 14.21 -14.26 -42.32
C GLU A 159 13.38 -15.53 -42.57
N ARG A 160 13.99 -16.67 -42.89
CA ARG A 160 13.27 -17.94 -43.02
C ARG A 160 12.67 -18.44 -41.71
N ILE A 161 13.27 -18.12 -40.58
CA ILE A 161 12.69 -18.39 -39.25
C ILE A 161 11.53 -17.41 -38.97
N LEU A 162 11.68 -16.13 -39.30
CA LEU A 162 10.62 -15.14 -39.20
C LEU A 162 9.46 -15.42 -40.16
N GLU A 163 9.70 -15.88 -41.39
CA GLU A 163 8.63 -16.29 -42.31
C GLU A 163 7.87 -17.53 -41.82
N ARG A 164 8.53 -18.50 -41.18
CA ARG A 164 7.86 -19.65 -40.56
C ARG A 164 6.96 -19.27 -39.38
N TYR A 165 7.27 -18.18 -38.70
CA TYR A 165 6.49 -17.67 -37.57
C TYR A 165 5.54 -16.52 -37.94
N ASN A 166 5.66 -15.95 -39.16
CA ASN A 166 4.86 -14.81 -39.62
C ASN A 166 3.45 -15.17 -40.15
N LEU A 167 3.03 -16.40 -40.04
CA LEU A 167 1.62 -16.77 -40.23
C LEU A 167 0.73 -16.44 -39.01
N HIS A 168 1.33 -15.99 -37.86
CA HIS A 168 0.59 -15.64 -36.65
C HIS A 168 0.51 -14.15 -36.28
N PRO A 169 1.44 -13.24 -36.66
CA PRO A 169 1.35 -11.85 -36.21
C PRO A 169 0.16 -11.08 -36.78
N ARG A 170 -0.24 -11.34 -38.02
CA ARG A 170 -1.39 -10.67 -38.66
C ARG A 170 -2.74 -11.04 -38.05
N LYS A 171 -2.84 -12.25 -37.48
CA LYS A 171 -4.03 -12.65 -36.69
C LYS A 171 -4.02 -12.09 -35.25
N GLU A 172 -2.84 -11.94 -34.66
CA GLU A 172 -2.72 -11.36 -33.32
C GLU A 172 -2.82 -9.83 -33.35
N GLU A 173 -2.32 -9.18 -34.39
CA GLU A 173 -2.45 -7.72 -34.57
C GLU A 173 -3.90 -7.35 -34.91
N LYS A 174 -4.58 -8.07 -35.82
CA LYS A 174 -6.02 -7.94 -36.00
C LYS A 174 -6.83 -8.25 -34.77
N ARG A 175 -6.43 -9.25 -33.98
CA ARG A 175 -7.08 -9.59 -32.72
C ARG A 175 -6.79 -8.55 -31.63
N ARG A 176 -5.62 -7.90 -31.66
CA ARG A 176 -5.33 -6.74 -30.80
C ARG A 176 -6.10 -5.52 -31.23
N GLU A 177 -6.19 -5.22 -32.52
CA GLU A 177 -6.99 -4.13 -33.06
C GLU A 177 -8.50 -4.36 -32.82
N GLU A 178 -8.98 -5.60 -32.93
CA GLU A 178 -10.35 -5.99 -32.59
C GLU A 178 -10.61 -5.87 -31.06
N ILE A 179 -9.64 -6.26 -30.23
CA ILE A 179 -9.72 -6.09 -28.76
C ILE A 179 -9.66 -4.60 -28.39
N TYR A 180 -8.81 -3.79 -29.03
CA TYR A 180 -8.76 -2.33 -28.82
C TYR A 180 -9.98 -1.60 -29.43
N ALA A 181 -10.57 -2.12 -30.49
CA ALA A 181 -11.82 -1.60 -31.06
C ALA A 181 -13.04 -2.04 -30.23
N GLU A 182 -13.04 -3.26 -29.66
CA GLU A 182 -14.05 -3.68 -28.68
C GLU A 182 -13.92 -2.95 -27.35
N GLU A 183 -12.70 -2.61 -26.86
CA GLU A 183 -12.52 -1.74 -25.70
C GLU A 183 -12.96 -0.28 -25.95
N LYS A 184 -12.88 0.23 -27.20
CA LYS A 184 -13.38 1.55 -27.57
C LYS A 184 -14.90 1.61 -27.83
N ASN A 185 -15.51 0.47 -28.18
CA ASN A 185 -16.96 0.35 -28.36
C ASN A 185 -17.68 -0.24 -27.15
N PHE A 186 -16.97 -0.38 -26.01
CA PHE A 186 -17.64 -0.57 -24.74
C PHE A 186 -18.35 0.75 -24.41
N GLU A 187 -19.56 0.90 -24.95
CA GLU A 187 -20.57 1.74 -24.30
C GLU A 187 -20.52 1.39 -22.81
N THR A 188 -20.29 2.38 -22.00
CA THR A 188 -20.38 2.31 -20.54
C THR A 188 -21.51 1.37 -20.19
N PRO A 189 -21.25 0.22 -19.54
CA PRO A 189 -22.34 -0.62 -19.08
C PRO A 189 -23.21 0.29 -18.22
N LYS A 190 -24.49 0.41 -18.56
CA LYS A 190 -25.52 0.99 -17.69
C LYS A 190 -25.16 0.55 -16.28
N SER A 191 -24.87 1.49 -15.42
CA SER A 191 -24.42 1.35 -14.05
C SER A 191 -25.17 0.20 -13.39
N ILE A 192 -24.55 -0.97 -13.32
CA ILE A 192 -24.84 -1.89 -12.25
C ILE A 192 -24.36 -1.12 -11.04
N GLU A 193 -25.25 -0.51 -10.30
CA GLU A 193 -24.98 0.07 -8.99
C GLU A 193 -24.23 -0.99 -8.20
N LYS A 194 -22.91 -0.83 -8.09
CA LYS A 194 -22.07 -1.68 -7.27
C LYS A 194 -22.36 -1.28 -5.84
N VAL A 195 -23.40 -1.88 -5.27
CA VAL A 195 -23.80 -1.71 -3.88
C VAL A 195 -22.67 -2.22 -2.99
N CYS A 196 -22.20 -1.43 -2.04
CA CYS A 196 -21.24 -1.85 -1.05
C CYS A 196 -21.83 -2.98 -0.20
N ARG A 197 -21.21 -4.14 -0.23
CA ARG A 197 -21.65 -5.29 0.58
C ARG A 197 -21.44 -4.99 2.06
N LYS A 198 -22.43 -5.30 2.89
CA LYS A 198 -22.29 -5.20 4.35
C LYS A 198 -21.10 -6.00 4.86
N THR A 199 -20.39 -5.42 5.82
CA THR A 199 -19.24 -6.02 6.51
C THR A 199 -19.68 -7.30 7.21
N LYS A 200 -19.13 -8.45 6.81
CA LYS A 200 -19.42 -9.76 7.41
C LYS A 200 -18.37 -10.21 8.39
N GLU A 201 -17.10 -9.89 8.12
CA GLU A 201 -15.94 -10.25 8.92
C GLU A 201 -15.58 -9.05 9.80
N LEU A 202 -15.89 -9.15 11.10
CA LEU A 202 -15.63 -8.09 12.06
C LEU A 202 -14.23 -8.30 12.68
N VAL A 203 -13.49 -7.21 12.84
CA VAL A 203 -12.15 -7.16 13.49
C VAL A 203 -12.24 -6.51 14.86
N PHE A 204 -11.14 -6.43 15.60
CA PHE A 204 -11.05 -5.79 16.92
C PHE A 204 -12.08 -6.32 17.95
N GLY A 205 -12.34 -7.63 17.96
CA GLY A 205 -13.32 -8.22 18.87
C GLY A 205 -14.79 -7.94 18.53
N GLY A 206 -15.03 -7.51 17.27
CA GLY A 206 -16.38 -7.26 16.75
C GLY A 206 -17.03 -6.03 17.35
N LYS A 207 -18.35 -6.05 17.45
CA LYS A 207 -19.16 -4.91 17.92
C LYS A 207 -18.86 -4.53 19.37
N ILE A 208 -18.65 -5.51 20.23
CA ILE A 208 -18.34 -5.33 21.65
C ILE A 208 -16.91 -4.77 21.79
N GLY A 209 -15.94 -5.37 21.10
CA GLY A 209 -14.57 -4.90 21.13
C GLY A 209 -14.43 -3.45 20.64
N ALA A 210 -15.08 -3.09 19.52
CA ALA A 210 -15.08 -1.72 19.01
C ALA A 210 -15.64 -0.72 20.03
N PHE A 211 -16.75 -1.08 20.72
CA PHE A 211 -17.30 -0.24 21.79
C PHE A 211 -16.28 0.02 22.89
N PHE A 212 -15.62 -1.02 23.41
CA PHE A 212 -14.62 -0.86 24.46
C PHE A 212 -13.38 -0.08 23.97
N MET A 213 -12.96 -0.26 22.72
CA MET A 213 -11.80 0.45 22.16
C MET A 213 -11.99 1.97 22.09
N ILE A 214 -13.23 2.47 21.94
CA ILE A 214 -13.52 3.92 21.97
C ILE A 214 -13.09 4.57 23.30
N PHE A 215 -13.17 3.85 24.40
CA PHE A 215 -12.78 4.32 25.74
C PHE A 215 -11.36 3.89 26.12
N LEU A 216 -10.96 2.69 25.72
CA LEU A 216 -9.66 2.12 26.05
C LEU A 216 -8.51 2.92 25.43
N LEU A 217 -8.63 3.32 24.15
CA LEU A 217 -7.56 4.06 23.46
C LEU A 217 -7.26 5.40 24.14
N PRO A 218 -8.25 6.30 24.42
CA PRO A 218 -7.99 7.50 25.19
C PRO A 218 -7.45 7.19 26.60
N GLY A 219 -7.99 6.18 27.27
CA GLY A 219 -7.53 5.76 28.60
C GLY A 219 -6.05 5.38 28.61
N ILE A 220 -5.56 4.64 27.61
CA ILE A 220 -4.14 4.31 27.46
C ILE A 220 -3.31 5.57 27.26
N VAL A 221 -3.72 6.47 26.36
CA VAL A 221 -3.00 7.72 26.10
C VAL A 221 -2.82 8.51 27.39
N PHE A 222 -3.92 8.81 28.08
CA PHE A 222 -3.86 9.63 29.31
C PHE A 222 -3.08 8.95 30.44
N CYS A 223 -3.25 7.63 30.60
CA CYS A 223 -2.50 6.87 31.58
C CYS A 223 -0.99 6.97 31.33
N LEU A 224 -0.54 6.73 30.10
CA LEU A 224 0.88 6.78 29.75
C LEU A 224 1.48 8.18 29.87
N LEU A 225 0.75 9.21 29.44
CA LEU A 225 1.20 10.60 29.59
C LEU A 225 1.33 11.00 31.04
N LEU A 226 0.33 10.69 31.88
CA LEU A 226 0.37 10.97 33.31
C LEU A 226 1.50 10.22 34.02
N MET A 227 1.74 8.96 33.65
CA MET A 227 2.85 8.18 34.21
C MET A 227 4.21 8.72 33.79
N CYS A 228 4.39 9.09 32.51
CA CYS A 228 5.64 9.68 32.02
C CYS A 228 5.94 11.07 32.58
N SER A 229 4.93 11.81 33.01
CA SER A 229 5.10 13.12 33.62
C SER A 229 5.53 13.06 35.08
N GLN A 230 5.59 11.85 35.69
CA GLN A 230 6.05 11.69 37.08
C GLN A 230 7.58 11.60 37.13
N LYS A 231 8.14 11.94 38.31
CA LYS A 231 9.58 11.80 38.59
C LYS A 231 10.06 10.36 38.55
N ASP A 232 9.21 9.41 38.96
CA ASP A 232 9.45 7.97 38.86
C ASP A 232 8.34 7.31 38.01
N PRO A 233 8.54 7.15 36.70
CA PRO A 233 7.56 6.59 35.77
C PRO A 233 7.50 5.05 35.83
N SER A 234 7.41 4.48 37.03
CA SER A 234 7.26 3.06 37.24
C SER A 234 5.82 2.58 37.06
N LEU A 235 5.62 1.43 36.42
CA LEU A 235 4.29 0.79 36.33
C LEU A 235 3.73 0.39 37.71
N LEU A 236 4.56 0.29 38.71
CA LEU A 236 4.15 0.00 40.09
C LEU A 236 3.38 1.19 40.72
N ASN A 237 3.53 2.38 40.17
CA ASN A 237 2.82 3.59 40.58
C ASN A 237 1.43 3.73 39.93
N PHE A 238 0.90 2.67 39.37
CA PHE A 238 -0.47 2.67 38.82
C PHE A 238 -1.53 2.53 39.91
N PRO A 239 -2.66 3.29 39.88
CA PRO A 239 -3.00 4.33 38.90
C PRO A 239 -2.23 5.63 39.12
N PRO A 240 -1.90 6.37 38.03
CA PRO A 240 -1.24 7.67 38.17
C PRO A 240 -2.16 8.69 38.88
N PRO A 241 -1.61 9.62 39.66
CA PRO A 241 -2.40 10.67 40.28
C PRO A 241 -3.09 11.55 39.22
N LEU A 242 -4.38 11.73 39.36
CA LEU A 242 -5.15 12.59 38.47
C LEU A 242 -4.95 14.04 38.86
N PRO A 243 -4.66 14.95 37.91
CA PRO A 243 -4.62 16.37 38.17
C PRO A 243 -6.01 16.89 38.55
N ALA A 244 -6.07 18.03 39.27
CA ALA A 244 -7.33 18.65 39.59
C ALA A 244 -8.12 18.99 38.32
N PHE A 245 -9.44 18.80 38.34
CA PHE A 245 -10.31 18.98 37.16
C PHE A 245 -10.14 20.36 36.51
N GLN A 246 -9.87 21.38 37.28
CA GLN A 246 -9.63 22.75 36.81
C GLN A 246 -8.39 22.88 35.92
N ASN A 247 -7.40 21.98 36.09
CA ASN A 247 -6.16 21.98 35.32
C ASN A 247 -6.23 21.11 34.04
N LEU A 248 -7.37 20.45 33.79
CA LEU A 248 -7.52 19.60 32.61
C LEU A 248 -7.88 20.37 31.35
N TRP A 249 -8.43 21.58 31.49
CA TRP A 249 -8.91 22.38 30.36
C TRP A 249 -8.40 23.80 30.38
N GLU A 250 -7.85 24.23 29.28
CA GLU A 250 -7.49 25.62 29.00
C GLU A 250 -7.94 26.02 27.60
N THR A 251 -8.79 27.04 27.49
CA THR A 251 -9.35 27.50 26.22
C THR A 251 -8.28 28.02 25.25
N ARG A 252 -7.18 28.60 25.78
CA ARG A 252 -6.05 29.06 24.96
C ARG A 252 -5.37 27.87 24.24
N VAL A 253 -5.14 26.77 24.99
CA VAL A 253 -4.55 25.54 24.43
C VAL A 253 -5.41 24.99 23.29
N PHE A 254 -6.74 24.98 23.47
CA PHE A 254 -7.66 24.57 22.39
C PHE A 254 -7.57 25.50 21.16
N GLY A 255 -7.46 26.81 21.39
CA GLY A 255 -7.24 27.79 20.31
C GLY A 255 -5.94 27.54 19.54
N VAL A 256 -4.83 27.27 20.26
CA VAL A 256 -3.54 26.94 19.64
C VAL A 256 -3.60 25.61 18.85
N PHE A 257 -4.28 24.60 19.41
CA PHE A 257 -4.51 23.33 18.70
C PHE A 257 -5.31 23.53 17.40
N LEU A 258 -6.38 24.31 17.43
CA LEU A 258 -7.16 24.63 16.24
C LEU A 258 -6.33 25.41 15.22
N LEU A 259 -5.54 26.40 15.67
CA LEU A 259 -4.63 27.15 14.80
C LEU A 259 -3.65 26.20 14.11
N TRP A 260 -3.05 25.26 14.86
CA TRP A 260 -2.19 24.22 14.29
C TRP A 260 -2.91 23.40 13.21
N PHE A 261 -4.08 22.87 13.51
CA PHE A 261 -4.86 22.04 12.58
C PHE A 261 -5.22 22.80 11.30
N PHE A 262 -5.71 24.04 11.41
CA PHE A 262 -6.07 24.84 10.26
C PHE A 262 -4.85 25.36 9.49
N LEU A 263 -3.73 25.61 10.13
CA LEU A 263 -2.48 25.96 9.46
C LEU A 263 -1.99 24.78 8.57
N GLN A 264 -2.04 23.56 9.09
CA GLN A 264 -1.72 22.36 8.30
C GLN A 264 -2.69 22.19 7.13
N ALA A 265 -3.98 22.44 7.33
CA ALA A 265 -4.98 22.41 6.25
C ALA A 265 -4.71 23.48 5.19
N LEU A 266 -4.33 24.69 5.60
CA LEU A 266 -3.93 25.75 4.68
C LEU A 266 -2.72 25.34 3.83
N PHE A 267 -1.68 24.78 4.44
CA PHE A 267 -0.49 24.32 3.73
C PHE A 267 -0.81 23.17 2.75
N TYR A 268 -1.73 22.27 3.13
CA TYR A 268 -2.19 21.21 2.23
C TYR A 268 -2.94 21.75 1.00
N LEU A 269 -3.72 22.82 1.17
CA LEU A 269 -4.48 23.43 0.09
C LEU A 269 -3.63 24.21 -0.92
N LEU A 270 -2.39 24.57 -0.54
CA LEU A 270 -1.51 25.29 -1.45
C LEU A 270 -1.31 24.51 -2.77
N PRO A 271 -1.33 25.17 -3.92
CA PRO A 271 -1.20 24.54 -5.24
C PRO A 271 0.25 24.13 -5.56
N ILE A 272 0.94 23.55 -4.57
CA ILE A 272 2.33 23.08 -4.64
C ILE A 272 2.33 21.55 -4.67
N GLY A 273 3.33 20.96 -5.34
CA GLY A 273 3.45 19.52 -5.48
C GLY A 273 2.73 18.96 -6.71
N LYS A 274 2.74 17.64 -6.86
CA LYS A 274 2.12 16.93 -7.99
C LYS A 274 0.75 16.37 -7.61
N ILE A 275 -0.15 16.26 -8.60
CA ILE A 275 -1.41 15.53 -8.46
C ILE A 275 -1.18 14.11 -8.97
N VAL A 276 -1.59 13.11 -8.18
CA VAL A 276 -1.43 11.69 -8.49
C VAL A 276 -2.76 10.99 -8.30
N GLU A 277 -3.10 10.10 -9.24
CA GLU A 277 -4.23 9.19 -9.08
C GLU A 277 -3.90 8.06 -8.12
N GLY A 278 -4.78 7.80 -7.18
CA GLY A 278 -4.73 6.62 -6.31
C GLY A 278 -4.99 5.32 -7.08
N ILE A 279 -4.84 4.19 -6.40
CA ILE A 279 -5.22 2.90 -6.98
C ILE A 279 -6.75 2.83 -7.12
N PRO A 280 -7.27 2.03 -8.09
CA PRO A 280 -8.71 1.86 -8.24
C PRO A 280 -9.31 1.30 -6.96
N LEU A 281 -10.31 1.98 -6.41
CA LEU A 281 -11.10 1.51 -5.29
C LEU A 281 -11.97 0.32 -5.71
N TRP A 282 -12.66 -0.30 -4.74
CA TRP A 282 -13.55 -1.44 -5.00
C TRP A 282 -14.68 -1.14 -6.01
N ASN A 283 -15.10 0.11 -6.11
CA ASN A 283 -16.10 0.61 -7.07
C ASN A 283 -15.49 0.90 -8.46
N GLY A 284 -14.16 0.84 -8.61
CA GLY A 284 -13.41 1.14 -9.83
C GLY A 284 -13.05 2.62 -9.99
N ILE A 285 -13.48 3.50 -9.10
CA ILE A 285 -13.13 4.93 -9.11
C ILE A 285 -11.67 5.11 -8.67
N ARG A 286 -10.96 6.04 -9.32
CA ARG A 286 -9.65 6.53 -8.90
C ARG A 286 -9.81 7.92 -8.34
N LEU A 287 -9.28 8.15 -7.15
CA LEU A 287 -9.30 9.45 -6.51
C LEU A 287 -7.98 10.16 -6.77
N GLU A 288 -8.04 11.45 -7.00
CA GLU A 288 -6.86 12.31 -7.15
C GLU A 288 -6.39 12.81 -5.79
N TYR A 289 -5.08 12.84 -5.59
CA TYR A 289 -4.41 13.28 -4.36
C TYR A 289 -3.29 14.25 -4.69
N ARG A 290 -3.18 15.31 -3.90
CA ARG A 290 -2.07 16.26 -3.98
C ARG A 290 -0.93 15.81 -3.09
N ILE A 291 0.20 15.48 -3.70
CA ILE A 291 1.43 15.05 -3.03
C ILE A 291 2.24 16.30 -2.69
N ASN A 292 2.09 16.82 -1.47
CA ASN A 292 2.77 18.02 -0.99
C ASN A 292 3.21 17.95 0.48
N GLY A 293 3.24 16.75 1.10
CA GLY A 293 3.57 16.59 2.51
C GLY A 293 4.95 17.11 2.87
N ILE A 294 5.97 16.87 2.04
CA ILE A 294 7.31 17.39 2.29
C ILE A 294 7.38 18.94 2.22
N TYR A 295 6.60 19.55 1.33
CA TYR A 295 6.52 21.01 1.24
C TYR A 295 5.80 21.59 2.47
N THR A 296 4.73 20.92 2.92
CA THR A 296 4.03 21.27 4.17
C THR A 296 4.97 21.18 5.37
N PHE A 297 5.81 20.14 5.44
CA PHE A 297 6.82 20.01 6.49
C PHE A 297 7.85 21.14 6.46
N ILE A 298 8.37 21.50 5.28
CA ILE A 298 9.33 22.62 5.14
C ILE A 298 8.68 23.94 5.56
N LEU A 299 7.45 24.22 5.11
CA LEU A 299 6.73 25.43 5.52
C LEU A 299 6.47 25.48 7.02
N THR A 300 6.17 24.33 7.63
CA THR A 300 6.02 24.23 9.09
C THR A 300 7.35 24.48 9.79
N ALA A 301 8.47 23.92 9.29
CA ALA A 301 9.79 24.18 9.87
C ALA A 301 10.17 25.66 9.79
N ILE A 302 9.85 26.33 8.68
CA ILE A 302 10.03 27.79 8.55
C ILE A 302 9.16 28.54 9.57
N ALA A 303 7.88 28.18 9.72
CA ALA A 303 6.98 28.82 10.67
C ALA A 303 7.46 28.65 12.13
N VAL A 304 7.93 27.45 12.50
CA VAL A 304 8.54 27.19 13.81
C VAL A 304 9.83 27.98 13.99
N GLY A 305 10.70 28.06 12.96
CA GLY A 305 11.92 28.87 13.01
C GLY A 305 11.61 30.37 13.20
N ILE A 306 10.59 30.88 12.55
CA ILE A 306 10.11 32.27 12.74
C ILE A 306 9.59 32.46 14.18
N SER A 307 8.81 31.51 14.70
CA SER A 307 8.30 31.57 16.08
C SER A 307 9.46 31.62 17.08
N LEU A 308 10.50 30.81 16.90
CA LEU A 308 11.70 30.85 17.75
C LEU A 308 12.48 32.14 17.61
N TYR A 309 12.55 32.73 16.42
CA TYR A 309 13.18 34.05 16.23
C TYR A 309 12.47 35.18 16.98
N PHE A 310 11.14 35.07 17.10
CA PHE A 310 10.34 36.00 17.92
C PHE A 310 10.26 35.59 19.42
N GLU A 311 11.17 34.74 19.86
CA GLU A 311 11.27 34.28 21.25
C GLU A 311 10.01 33.59 21.77
N MET A 312 9.19 33.03 20.91
CA MET A 312 8.05 32.19 21.32
C MET A 312 8.56 30.87 21.90
N GLU A 313 8.31 30.66 23.18
CA GLU A 313 8.79 29.46 23.87
C GLU A 313 8.02 28.20 23.45
N LEU A 314 8.70 27.25 22.83
CA LEU A 314 8.15 25.90 22.58
C LEU A 314 7.90 25.11 23.87
N TYR A 315 8.46 25.57 25.01
CA TYR A 315 8.19 25.04 26.34
C TYR A 315 6.70 25.00 26.68
N TYR A 316 5.91 25.91 26.12
CA TYR A 316 4.45 25.94 26.28
C TYR A 316 3.79 24.62 25.87
N LEU A 317 4.33 23.88 24.86
CA LEU A 317 3.81 22.58 24.46
C LEU A 317 4.04 21.52 25.55
N TYR A 318 5.15 21.56 26.25
CA TYR A 318 5.44 20.64 27.35
C TYR A 318 4.59 20.96 28.59
N ASP A 319 4.54 22.21 28.97
CA ASP A 319 3.80 22.69 30.17
C ASP A 319 2.30 22.34 30.07
N HIS A 320 1.75 22.39 28.86
CA HIS A 320 0.34 22.10 28.61
C HIS A 320 0.14 20.77 27.84
N PHE A 321 1.09 19.82 27.94
CA PHE A 321 1.08 18.63 27.08
C PHE A 321 -0.18 17.77 27.26
N LEU A 322 -0.63 17.58 28.49
CA LEU A 322 -1.87 16.87 28.81
C LEU A 322 -3.10 17.60 28.26
N GLN A 323 -3.17 18.92 28.40
CA GLN A 323 -4.28 19.72 27.90
C GLN A 323 -4.35 19.66 26.37
N PHE A 324 -3.20 19.67 25.65
CA PHE A 324 -3.16 19.46 24.21
C PHE A 324 -3.69 18.08 23.83
N ALA A 325 -3.32 17.02 24.55
CA ALA A 325 -3.83 15.67 24.31
C ALA A 325 -5.34 15.57 24.54
N ILE A 326 -5.87 16.26 25.57
CA ILE A 326 -7.31 16.34 25.84
C ILE A 326 -8.02 17.09 24.72
N CYS A 327 -7.52 18.26 24.31
CA CYS A 327 -8.08 19.04 23.20
C CYS A 327 -8.11 18.25 21.90
N ALA A 328 -7.03 17.56 21.56
CA ALA A 328 -6.93 16.70 20.39
C ALA A 328 -7.92 15.52 20.47
N THR A 329 -8.10 14.91 21.64
CA THR A 329 -9.07 13.83 21.87
C THR A 329 -10.50 14.31 21.68
N ILE A 330 -10.86 15.44 22.25
CA ILE A 330 -12.20 16.04 22.07
C ILE A 330 -12.43 16.37 20.60
N PHE A 331 -11.44 16.98 19.94
CA PHE A 331 -11.54 17.31 18.53
C PHE A 331 -11.68 16.05 17.64
N SER A 332 -10.90 14.99 17.88
CA SER A 332 -10.99 13.75 17.13
C SER A 332 -12.35 13.06 17.33
N LEU A 333 -12.91 13.11 18.53
CA LEU A 333 -14.24 12.61 18.82
C LEU A 333 -15.33 13.40 18.07
N LEU A 334 -15.27 14.73 18.10
CA LEU A 334 -16.21 15.59 17.38
C LEU A 334 -16.09 15.41 15.87
N LEU A 335 -14.88 15.30 15.34
CA LEU A 335 -14.64 14.98 13.94
C LEU A 335 -15.25 13.63 13.58
N SER A 336 -15.05 12.61 14.40
CA SER A 336 -15.60 11.27 14.16
C SER A 336 -17.13 11.22 14.18
N ILE A 337 -17.76 12.01 15.09
CA ILE A 337 -19.22 12.19 15.10
C ILE A 337 -19.68 12.86 13.80
N TYR A 338 -19.01 13.93 13.38
CA TYR A 338 -19.31 14.60 12.11
C TYR A 338 -19.21 13.64 10.92
N LEU A 339 -18.12 12.87 10.83
CA LEU A 339 -17.89 11.89 9.77
C LEU A 339 -18.96 10.82 9.74
N TYR A 340 -19.35 10.29 10.89
CA TYR A 340 -20.39 9.29 10.98
C TYR A 340 -21.77 9.83 10.57
N VAL A 341 -22.17 11.01 11.09
CA VAL A 341 -23.45 11.65 10.71
C VAL A 341 -23.49 11.98 9.23
N ARG A 342 -22.39 12.49 8.68
CA ARG A 342 -22.25 12.76 7.24
C ARG A 342 -22.43 11.49 6.41
N SER A 343 -21.80 10.40 6.82
CA SER A 343 -21.79 9.12 6.10
C SER A 343 -23.18 8.47 5.99
N LEU A 344 -24.13 8.83 6.86
CA LEU A 344 -25.52 8.35 6.77
C LEU A 344 -26.26 8.85 5.51
N LYS A 345 -25.74 9.93 4.90
CA LYS A 345 -26.25 10.50 3.63
C LYS A 345 -25.35 10.16 2.44
N ALA A 346 -24.22 9.48 2.67
CA ALA A 346 -23.30 9.11 1.62
C ALA A 346 -23.90 7.99 0.74
N PRO A 347 -23.65 8.00 -0.57
CA PRO A 347 -24.09 6.94 -1.46
C PRO A 347 -23.37 5.63 -1.12
N GLU A 348 -24.04 4.49 -1.31
CA GLU A 348 -23.53 3.17 -0.94
C GLU A 348 -22.17 2.82 -1.57
N TYR A 349 -21.84 3.38 -2.73
CA TYR A 349 -20.56 3.14 -3.40
C TYR A 349 -19.37 3.87 -2.75
N GLU A 350 -19.60 4.84 -1.86
CA GLU A 350 -18.58 5.55 -1.08
C GLU A 350 -18.34 4.92 0.30
N LEU A 351 -19.20 3.95 0.70
CA LEU A 351 -19.06 3.32 2.00
C LEU A 351 -17.86 2.38 2.06
N SER A 352 -17.33 2.25 3.26
CA SER A 352 -16.19 1.37 3.56
C SER A 352 -16.61 -0.09 3.66
N HIS A 353 -15.83 -1.00 3.07
CA HIS A 353 -16.04 -2.44 3.27
C HIS A 353 -15.81 -2.90 4.72
N GLY A 354 -14.96 -2.20 5.46
CA GLY A 354 -14.62 -2.51 6.85
C GLY A 354 -15.60 -1.96 7.87
N GLY A 355 -16.33 -0.87 7.54
CA GLY A 355 -17.15 -0.12 8.47
C GLY A 355 -18.63 -0.02 8.09
N ASN A 356 -19.17 -0.97 7.32
CA ASN A 356 -20.59 -1.02 6.93
C ASN A 356 -21.26 -2.27 7.52
N SER A 357 -21.20 -2.44 8.86
CA SER A 357 -21.77 -3.60 9.55
C SER A 357 -23.25 -3.45 9.90
N GLY A 358 -23.76 -2.22 9.88
CA GLY A 358 -25.09 -1.85 10.36
C GLY A 358 -25.19 -1.72 11.89
N ASN A 359 -24.06 -1.71 12.59
CA ASN A 359 -23.98 -1.41 14.01
C ASN A 359 -23.31 -0.05 14.24
N ILE A 360 -23.99 0.87 14.92
CA ILE A 360 -23.57 2.25 15.11
C ILE A 360 -22.17 2.34 15.73
N PHE A 361 -21.89 1.62 16.81
CA PHE A 361 -20.60 1.69 17.51
C PHE A 361 -19.45 1.14 16.68
N TYR A 362 -19.69 0.03 15.97
CA TYR A 362 -18.69 -0.57 15.12
C TYR A 362 -18.38 0.30 13.91
N ASP A 363 -19.43 0.79 13.24
CA ASP A 363 -19.28 1.62 12.03
C ASP A 363 -18.72 3.03 12.36
N PHE A 364 -19.06 3.56 13.55
CA PHE A 364 -18.45 4.78 14.09
C PHE A 364 -16.95 4.59 14.36
N PHE A 365 -16.57 3.46 14.98
CA PHE A 365 -15.17 3.15 15.30
C PHE A 365 -14.35 2.91 14.04
N MET A 366 -14.80 2.05 13.13
CA MET A 366 -14.09 1.66 11.91
C MET A 366 -14.13 2.69 10.79
N GLY A 367 -15.11 3.61 10.82
CA GLY A 367 -15.39 4.55 9.75
C GLY A 367 -16.34 4.01 8.68
N HIS A 368 -17.50 4.62 8.57
CA HIS A 368 -18.58 4.19 7.68
C HIS A 368 -18.33 4.63 6.22
N GLU A 369 -17.78 5.84 5.99
CA GLU A 369 -17.37 6.33 4.68
C GLU A 369 -15.89 6.02 4.43
N LEU A 370 -15.53 5.58 3.22
CA LEU A 370 -14.17 5.14 2.90
C LEU A 370 -13.17 6.31 2.85
N ASN A 371 -13.46 7.32 2.02
CA ASN A 371 -12.60 8.49 1.84
C ASN A 371 -13.45 9.77 1.84
N PRO A 372 -13.83 10.29 3.02
CA PRO A 372 -14.67 11.48 3.12
C PRO A 372 -13.93 12.72 2.59
N ARG A 373 -14.58 13.45 1.67
CA ARG A 373 -14.00 14.61 1.00
C ARG A 373 -14.89 15.85 1.09
N ILE A 374 -14.26 17.02 1.13
CA ILE A 374 -14.90 18.32 0.94
C ILE A 374 -14.31 18.89 -0.36
N GLY A 375 -15.01 18.72 -1.48
CA GLY A 375 -14.45 18.98 -2.81
C GLY A 375 -13.23 18.07 -3.07
N ASN A 376 -12.08 18.66 -3.34
CA ASN A 376 -10.82 17.94 -3.55
C ASN A 376 -10.03 17.67 -2.26
N PHE A 377 -10.51 18.15 -1.12
CA PHE A 377 -9.86 17.97 0.18
C PHE A 377 -10.28 16.62 0.77
N ASP A 378 -9.37 15.64 0.78
CA ASP A 378 -9.56 14.34 1.41
C ASP A 378 -9.21 14.45 2.90
N LEU A 379 -10.21 14.27 3.77
CA LEU A 379 -10.05 14.43 5.21
C LEU A 379 -9.17 13.35 5.82
N LYS A 380 -9.31 12.08 5.37
CA LYS A 380 -8.50 10.96 5.87
C LYS A 380 -7.03 11.14 5.50
N TYR A 381 -6.74 11.33 4.21
CA TYR A 381 -5.38 11.51 3.72
C TYR A 381 -4.68 12.74 4.33
N PHE A 382 -5.43 13.80 4.59
CA PHE A 382 -4.93 14.98 5.28
C PHE A 382 -4.54 14.66 6.72
N CYS A 383 -5.45 14.05 7.52
CA CYS A 383 -5.21 13.75 8.94
C CYS A 383 -4.07 12.75 9.11
N GLU A 384 -3.98 11.71 8.26
CA GLU A 384 -2.95 10.68 8.33
C GLU A 384 -1.53 11.23 8.19
N LEU A 385 -1.33 12.25 7.35
CA LEU A 385 0.02 12.69 7.00
C LEU A 385 0.46 14.00 7.63
N ARG A 386 -0.44 14.93 7.88
CA ARG A 386 -0.02 16.31 8.17
C ARG A 386 -0.13 16.67 9.66
N PRO A 387 -1.31 16.81 10.26
CA PRO A 387 -1.36 17.26 11.65
C PRO A 387 -0.68 16.30 12.63
N GLY A 388 -0.80 14.98 12.40
CA GLY A 388 -0.22 13.96 13.27
C GLY A 388 1.29 13.77 13.06
N LEU A 389 1.75 13.41 11.85
CA LEU A 389 3.18 13.15 11.61
C LEU A 389 4.05 14.40 11.79
N ILE A 390 3.63 15.55 11.23
CA ILE A 390 4.38 16.79 11.37
C ILE A 390 4.28 17.28 12.82
N GLY A 391 3.11 17.10 13.48
CA GLY A 391 2.91 17.40 14.89
C GLY A 391 3.86 16.60 15.79
N TRP A 392 4.04 15.31 15.51
CA TRP A 392 5.02 14.48 16.22
C TRP A 392 6.44 15.06 16.16
N ALA A 393 6.91 15.46 14.97
CA ALA A 393 8.23 16.08 14.83
C ALA A 393 8.35 17.42 15.59
N VAL A 394 7.30 18.25 15.57
CA VAL A 394 7.29 19.54 16.31
C VAL A 394 7.25 19.32 17.81
N ILE A 395 6.49 18.36 18.31
CA ILE A 395 6.46 17.98 19.72
C ILE A 395 7.84 17.49 20.18
N ASN A 396 8.49 16.64 19.41
CA ASN A 396 9.82 16.15 19.71
C ASN A 396 10.85 17.30 19.78
N LEU A 397 10.78 18.24 18.86
CA LEU A 397 11.62 19.45 18.89
C LEU A 397 11.33 20.28 20.13
N ALA A 398 10.06 20.44 20.52
CA ALA A 398 9.69 21.13 21.76
C ALA A 398 10.26 20.43 22.99
N MET A 399 10.20 19.09 23.05
CA MET A 399 10.79 18.31 24.15
C MET A 399 12.32 18.47 24.22
N LEU A 400 12.99 18.56 23.07
CA LEU A 400 14.43 18.80 23.00
C LEU A 400 14.81 20.15 23.63
N PHE A 401 14.13 21.24 23.28
CA PHE A 401 14.37 22.55 23.91
C PHE A 401 13.95 22.57 25.39
N THR A 402 12.91 21.83 25.72
CA THR A 402 12.45 21.70 27.13
C THR A 402 13.48 20.97 27.97
N GLU A 403 14.10 19.88 27.45
CA GLU A 403 15.19 19.19 28.15
C GLU A 403 16.33 20.16 28.51
N MET A 404 16.77 20.97 27.54
CA MET A 404 17.84 21.97 27.76
C MET A 404 17.47 22.95 28.86
N LYS A 405 16.21 23.42 28.85
CA LYS A 405 15.70 24.38 29.85
C LYS A 405 15.55 23.76 31.26
N VAL A 406 14.96 22.55 31.33
CA VAL A 406 14.69 21.88 32.62
C VAL A 406 15.96 21.37 33.30
N GLN A 407 16.94 20.91 32.48
CA GLN A 407 18.19 20.33 32.98
C GLN A 407 19.34 21.35 33.02
N ASP A 408 19.07 22.65 32.76
CA ASP A 408 20.04 23.75 32.72
C ASP A 408 21.28 23.42 31.84
N ARG A 409 21.02 22.94 30.60
CA ARG A 409 22.04 22.54 29.65
C ARG A 409 22.11 23.51 28.48
N ASN A 410 23.33 23.80 28.03
CA ASN A 410 23.54 24.55 26.80
C ASN A 410 23.32 23.73 25.51
N MET A 411 23.37 22.41 25.61
CA MET A 411 23.17 21.47 24.49
C MET A 411 22.30 20.31 24.93
N PRO A 412 21.46 19.76 24.05
CA PRO A 412 20.63 18.60 24.37
C PRO A 412 21.51 17.37 24.64
N SER A 413 21.00 16.43 25.44
CA SER A 413 21.68 15.16 25.69
C SER A 413 21.85 14.34 24.41
N LEU A 414 22.86 13.48 24.37
CA LEU A 414 23.07 12.57 23.23
C LEU A 414 21.87 11.65 23.03
N SER A 415 21.23 11.22 24.09
CA SER A 415 20.00 10.43 24.08
C SER A 415 18.84 11.15 23.39
N MET A 416 18.60 12.42 23.73
CA MET A 416 17.57 13.26 23.15
C MET A 416 17.85 13.53 21.66
N ILE A 417 19.10 13.80 21.30
CA ILE A 417 19.53 13.99 19.90
C ILE A 417 19.23 12.73 19.07
N LEU A 418 19.54 11.53 19.59
CA LEU A 418 19.32 10.28 18.87
C LEU A 418 17.83 10.02 18.66
N VAL A 419 16.99 10.16 19.72
CA VAL A 419 15.53 9.98 19.62
C VAL A 419 14.95 10.92 18.57
N ASN A 420 15.26 12.22 18.68
CA ASN A 420 14.77 13.22 17.73
C ASN A 420 15.23 12.93 16.30
N SER A 421 16.52 12.61 16.10
CA SER A 421 17.09 12.38 14.78
C SER A 421 16.46 11.16 14.10
N PHE A 422 16.28 10.06 14.82
CA PHE A 422 15.70 8.83 14.26
C PHE A 422 14.22 9.00 13.91
N GLN A 423 13.44 9.60 14.80
CA GLN A 423 12.02 9.84 14.58
C GLN A 423 11.79 10.90 13.50
N LEU A 424 12.63 11.94 13.45
CA LEU A 424 12.61 12.90 12.35
C LEU A 424 12.93 12.26 11.00
N LEU A 425 13.95 11.38 10.94
CA LEU A 425 14.25 10.61 9.72
C LEU A 425 13.04 9.81 9.23
N TYR A 426 12.31 9.17 10.15
CA TYR A 426 11.12 8.41 9.83
C TYR A 426 9.99 9.29 9.28
N VAL A 427 9.71 10.43 9.91
CA VAL A 427 8.71 11.40 9.46
C VAL A 427 9.06 11.95 8.07
N VAL A 428 10.31 12.37 7.88
CA VAL A 428 10.79 12.89 6.59
C VAL A 428 10.71 11.81 5.50
N ASP A 429 11.09 10.57 5.81
CA ASP A 429 10.99 9.46 4.85
C ASP A 429 9.53 9.16 4.46
N ALA A 430 8.61 9.18 5.41
CA ALA A 430 7.17 8.99 5.14
C ALA A 430 6.62 10.09 4.22
N LEU A 431 6.94 11.36 4.50
CA LEU A 431 6.51 12.50 3.68
C LEU A 431 7.20 12.56 2.32
N TRP A 432 8.47 12.13 2.22
CA TRP A 432 9.18 12.03 0.94
C TRP A 432 8.59 10.95 0.03
N ASN A 433 8.15 9.84 0.62
CA ASN A 433 7.53 8.72 -0.10
C ASN A 433 6.00 8.73 0.01
N GLU A 434 5.40 9.88 0.20
CA GLU A 434 3.97 10.11 0.41
C GLU A 434 3.07 9.34 -0.58
N GLU A 435 3.49 9.20 -1.85
CA GLU A 435 2.76 8.44 -2.88
C GLU A 435 2.56 6.95 -2.50
N ALA A 436 3.43 6.37 -1.69
CA ALA A 436 3.32 4.98 -1.26
C ALA A 436 2.10 4.74 -0.35
N ILE A 437 1.68 5.75 0.39
CA ILE A 437 0.52 5.69 1.30
C ILE A 437 -0.78 5.43 0.53
N LEU A 438 -0.91 5.93 -0.70
CA LEU A 438 -2.07 5.70 -1.55
C LEU A 438 -2.31 4.21 -1.87
N THR A 439 -1.35 3.34 -1.55
CA THR A 439 -1.46 1.88 -1.74
C THR A 439 -1.71 1.11 -0.44
N THR A 440 -1.79 1.79 0.70
CA THR A 440 -2.03 1.17 2.02
C THR A 440 -3.46 0.69 2.18
N MET A 441 -3.69 -0.18 3.15
CA MET A 441 -5.04 -0.64 3.50
C MET A 441 -5.87 0.50 4.09
N ASP A 442 -5.23 1.42 4.78
CA ASP A 442 -5.87 2.56 5.44
C ASP A 442 -6.59 3.44 4.41
N ILE A 443 -5.95 3.72 3.27
CA ILE A 443 -6.56 4.51 2.18
C ILE A 443 -7.55 3.69 1.35
N THR A 444 -7.29 2.40 1.11
CA THR A 444 -8.02 1.63 0.08
C THR A 444 -9.17 0.80 0.61
N ASN A 445 -9.18 0.44 1.89
CA ASN A 445 -10.13 -0.49 2.47
C ASN A 445 -10.78 -0.03 3.77
N GLU A 446 -10.06 0.72 4.62
CA GLU A 446 -10.56 1.14 5.93
C GLU A 446 -11.28 2.49 5.82
N GLY A 447 -12.40 2.63 6.52
CA GLY A 447 -13.14 3.88 6.58
C GLY A 447 -12.47 4.90 7.47
N PHE A 448 -12.81 6.18 7.33
CA PHE A 448 -12.34 7.22 8.20
C PHE A 448 -13.33 7.44 9.34
N GLY A 449 -13.07 6.78 10.49
CA GLY A 449 -13.85 6.86 11.71
C GLY A 449 -12.99 7.17 12.91
N PHE A 450 -13.50 6.87 14.11
CA PHE A 450 -12.81 7.19 15.37
C PHE A 450 -11.42 6.54 15.46
N MET A 451 -11.27 5.30 15.00
CA MET A 451 -9.99 4.58 15.06
C MET A 451 -8.86 5.35 14.34
N LEU A 452 -9.10 5.79 13.10
CA LEU A 452 -8.09 6.53 12.34
C LEU A 452 -8.01 8.00 12.76
N ALA A 453 -9.14 8.67 12.98
CA ALA A 453 -9.12 10.08 13.39
C ALA A 453 -8.41 10.28 14.75
N PHE A 454 -8.69 9.40 15.73
CA PHE A 454 -7.98 9.40 17.01
C PHE A 454 -6.51 8.95 16.85
N GLY A 455 -6.27 7.95 15.99
CA GLY A 455 -4.93 7.48 15.65
C GLY A 455 -4.06 8.61 15.13
N ASP A 456 -4.54 9.33 14.14
CA ASP A 456 -3.78 10.37 13.44
C ASP A 456 -3.59 11.64 14.29
N LEU A 457 -4.62 12.05 15.06
CA LEU A 457 -4.61 13.33 15.75
C LEU A 457 -4.14 13.24 17.21
N VAL A 458 -4.20 12.06 17.84
CA VAL A 458 -3.86 11.87 19.25
C VAL A 458 -2.77 10.82 19.43
N TRP A 459 -3.01 9.60 18.93
CA TRP A 459 -2.09 8.49 19.17
C TRP A 459 -0.69 8.74 18.59
N VAL A 460 -0.62 9.15 17.33
CA VAL A 460 0.65 9.43 16.65
C VAL A 460 1.39 10.61 17.33
N PRO A 461 0.85 11.82 17.42
CA PRO A 461 1.64 12.95 17.93
C PRO A 461 2.04 12.82 19.40
N PHE A 462 1.19 12.24 20.26
CA PHE A 462 1.44 12.22 21.70
C PHE A 462 2.14 10.95 22.18
N LEU A 463 1.78 9.75 21.68
CA LEU A 463 2.42 8.53 22.15
C LEU A 463 3.73 8.20 21.42
N TYR A 464 3.89 8.64 20.16
CA TYR A 464 5.14 8.42 19.47
C TYR A 464 6.25 9.38 19.95
N SER A 465 5.90 10.48 20.59
CA SER A 465 6.84 11.38 21.28
C SER A 465 7.11 11.00 22.73
N LEU A 466 6.60 9.85 23.21
CA LEU A 466 6.73 9.43 24.60
C LEU A 466 8.19 9.26 25.05
N GLN A 467 9.11 8.82 24.17
CA GLN A 467 10.54 8.72 24.45
C GLN A 467 11.15 10.11 24.72
N ALA A 468 10.81 11.10 23.91
CA ALA A 468 11.29 12.48 24.11
C ALA A 468 10.73 13.07 25.42
N LEU A 469 9.42 12.90 25.69
CA LEU A 469 8.81 13.31 26.96
C LEU A 469 9.47 12.64 28.16
N TYR A 470 9.76 11.34 28.07
CA TYR A 470 10.44 10.60 29.14
C TYR A 470 11.81 11.18 29.44
N LEU A 471 12.62 11.47 28.41
CA LEU A 471 13.98 11.98 28.56
C LEU A 471 14.04 13.39 29.18
N VAL A 472 13.00 14.22 29.00
CA VAL A 472 12.91 15.53 29.69
C VAL A 472 12.94 15.35 31.20
N ASN A 473 12.18 14.38 31.72
CA ASN A 473 12.03 14.16 33.17
C ASN A 473 13.05 13.15 33.72
N ASN A 474 13.60 12.26 32.86
CA ASN A 474 14.47 11.17 33.27
C ASN A 474 15.71 11.15 32.35
N PRO A 475 16.67 12.05 32.59
CA PRO A 475 17.89 12.14 31.76
C PRO A 475 18.68 10.83 31.81
N ASN A 476 19.11 10.36 30.66
CA ASN A 476 19.94 9.17 30.51
C ASN A 476 21.20 9.48 29.70
N GLU A 477 22.36 9.36 30.33
CA GLU A 477 23.64 9.57 29.67
C GLU A 477 24.14 8.26 29.06
N ILE A 478 24.32 8.25 27.75
CA ILE A 478 24.82 7.09 27.03
C ILE A 478 26.26 7.29 26.60
N SER A 479 27.06 6.22 26.66
CA SER A 479 28.44 6.25 26.18
C SER A 479 28.49 6.28 24.65
N TRP A 480 29.54 6.88 24.08
CA TRP A 480 29.73 6.94 22.64
C TRP A 480 29.71 5.57 21.93
N PRO A 481 30.32 4.48 22.49
CA PRO A 481 30.21 3.15 21.89
C PRO A 481 28.75 2.64 21.87
N ALA A 482 27.97 2.86 22.94
CA ALA A 482 26.56 2.47 22.99
C ALA A 482 25.74 3.29 21.97
N ALA A 483 25.96 4.60 21.90
CA ALA A 483 25.32 5.46 20.90
C ALA A 483 25.62 5.00 19.47
N SER A 484 26.88 4.67 19.18
CA SER A 484 27.29 4.15 17.87
C SER A 484 26.60 2.83 17.53
N ALA A 485 26.49 1.91 18.48
CA ALA A 485 25.77 0.64 18.30
C ALA A 485 24.27 0.87 18.01
N ILE A 486 23.63 1.80 18.72
CA ILE A 486 22.22 2.17 18.50
C ILE A 486 22.02 2.81 17.11
N VAL A 487 22.94 3.70 16.69
CA VAL A 487 22.92 4.29 15.33
C VAL A 487 23.04 3.20 14.26
N ILE A 488 23.96 2.25 14.41
CA ILE A 488 24.13 1.13 13.48
C ILE A 488 22.84 0.29 13.43
N LEU A 489 22.24 0.00 14.58
CA LEU A 489 20.97 -0.74 14.66
C LEU A 489 19.87 -0.03 13.89
N ASN A 490 19.72 1.29 14.07
CA ASN A 490 18.73 2.09 13.35
C ASN A 490 18.97 2.09 11.84
N ILE A 491 20.23 2.23 11.40
CA ILE A 491 20.62 2.19 9.98
C ILE A 491 20.28 0.82 9.38
N VAL A 492 20.58 -0.28 10.07
CA VAL A 492 20.25 -1.63 9.61
C VAL A 492 18.75 -1.79 9.47
N GLY A 493 17.96 -1.39 10.47
CA GLY A 493 16.48 -1.42 10.40
C GLY A 493 15.95 -0.61 9.22
N TYR A 494 16.42 0.62 9.06
CA TYR A 494 16.02 1.51 7.96
C TYR A 494 16.39 0.92 6.58
N TYR A 495 17.59 0.36 6.43
CA TYR A 495 18.02 -0.28 5.19
C TYR A 495 17.11 -1.47 4.82
N ILE A 496 16.82 -2.35 5.77
CA ILE A 496 15.90 -3.49 5.56
C ILE A 496 14.52 -2.97 5.14
N PHE A 497 13.97 -2.00 5.87
CA PHE A 497 12.67 -1.39 5.59
C PHE A 497 12.59 -0.83 4.18
N ARG A 498 13.55 0.02 3.79
CA ARG A 498 13.56 0.68 2.48
C ARG A 498 13.85 -0.28 1.34
N ALA A 499 14.82 -1.17 1.49
CA ALA A 499 15.20 -2.13 0.45
C ALA A 499 14.07 -3.13 0.16
N ALA A 500 13.40 -3.64 1.22
CA ALA A 500 12.27 -4.54 1.08
C ALA A 500 11.08 -3.88 0.38
N ASN A 501 10.70 -2.67 0.81
CA ASN A 501 9.60 -1.91 0.21
C ASN A 501 9.92 -1.52 -1.24
N SER A 502 11.14 -1.07 -1.54
CA SER A 502 11.59 -0.71 -2.89
C SER A 502 11.56 -1.91 -3.84
N GLN A 503 12.04 -3.08 -3.39
CA GLN A 503 12.00 -4.32 -4.19
C GLN A 503 10.56 -4.72 -4.54
N LYS A 504 9.65 -4.69 -3.56
CA LYS A 504 8.22 -5.02 -3.78
C LYS A 504 7.54 -4.02 -4.71
N ASN A 505 7.82 -2.73 -4.53
CA ASN A 505 7.26 -1.66 -5.36
C ASN A 505 7.72 -1.79 -6.81
N LEU A 506 9.03 -1.97 -7.05
CA LEU A 506 9.60 -2.16 -8.39
C LEU A 506 8.98 -3.40 -9.05
N PHE A 507 8.89 -4.53 -8.32
CA PHE A 507 8.27 -5.75 -8.82
C PHE A 507 6.79 -5.57 -9.20
N ARG A 508 6.03 -4.78 -8.44
CA ARG A 508 4.62 -4.51 -8.74
C ARG A 508 4.45 -3.59 -9.95
N ARG A 509 5.33 -2.60 -10.12
CA ARG A 509 5.29 -1.65 -11.24
C ARG A 509 5.79 -2.28 -12.54
N ASN A 510 6.89 -3.00 -12.49
CA ASN A 510 7.51 -3.63 -13.65
C ASN A 510 8.08 -5.03 -13.33
N PRO A 511 7.25 -6.10 -13.35
CA PRO A 511 7.71 -7.46 -13.05
C PRO A 511 8.79 -8.00 -13.99
N LYS A 512 8.98 -7.38 -15.16
CA LYS A 512 9.95 -7.77 -16.18
C LYS A 512 11.23 -6.93 -16.14
N ASP A 513 11.43 -6.11 -15.11
CA ASP A 513 12.63 -5.30 -14.97
C ASP A 513 13.88 -6.19 -14.93
N PRO A 514 14.94 -5.90 -15.73
CA PRO A 514 16.18 -6.66 -15.73
C PRO A 514 16.83 -6.77 -14.33
N LYS A 515 16.66 -5.76 -13.49
CA LYS A 515 17.15 -5.77 -12.10
C LYS A 515 16.48 -6.84 -11.22
N LEU A 516 15.32 -7.32 -11.62
CA LEU A 516 14.54 -8.34 -10.91
C LEU A 516 14.62 -9.73 -11.54
N ALA A 517 15.34 -9.89 -12.66
CA ALA A 517 15.41 -11.15 -13.40
C ALA A 517 15.97 -12.33 -12.58
N HIS A 518 16.78 -12.03 -11.56
CA HIS A 518 17.34 -13.02 -10.64
C HIS A 518 16.36 -13.51 -9.57
N LEU A 519 15.21 -12.85 -9.43
CA LEU A 519 14.24 -13.18 -8.38
C LEU A 519 13.31 -14.32 -8.81
N LYS A 520 13.11 -15.26 -7.90
CA LYS A 520 12.17 -16.37 -8.08
C LYS A 520 10.77 -15.95 -7.68
N VAL A 521 9.77 -16.41 -8.44
CA VAL A 521 8.36 -16.06 -8.24
C VAL A 521 7.47 -17.31 -8.32
N ILE A 522 6.31 -17.23 -7.67
CA ILE A 522 5.21 -18.21 -7.83
C ILE A 522 4.11 -17.52 -8.64
N PRO A 523 3.72 -18.05 -9.82
CA PRO A 523 2.57 -17.56 -10.57
C PRO A 523 1.27 -17.82 -9.80
N THR A 524 0.29 -16.91 -9.94
CA THR A 524 -1.02 -17.08 -9.31
C THR A 524 -2.15 -17.05 -10.33
N ALA A 525 -3.28 -17.67 -10.00
CA ALA A 525 -4.48 -17.68 -10.85
C ALA A 525 -5.07 -16.26 -11.08
N THR A 526 -4.66 -15.27 -10.27
CA THR A 526 -5.08 -13.87 -10.44
C THR A 526 -4.21 -13.08 -11.42
N GLY A 527 -3.20 -13.72 -12.03
CA GLY A 527 -2.22 -13.09 -12.92
C GLY A 527 -1.15 -12.25 -12.21
N LYS A 528 -1.19 -12.14 -10.87
CA LYS A 528 -0.18 -11.45 -10.06
C LYS A 528 0.76 -12.47 -9.43
N ASN A 529 2.06 -12.35 -9.69
CA ASN A 529 3.06 -13.26 -9.14
C ASN A 529 3.42 -12.91 -7.68
N LEU A 530 3.85 -13.92 -6.92
CA LEU A 530 4.36 -13.78 -5.55
C LEU A 530 5.88 -13.94 -5.56
N LEU A 531 6.60 -13.02 -4.91
CA LEU A 531 8.05 -13.07 -4.74
C LEU A 531 8.42 -14.10 -3.65
N VAL A 532 9.33 -15.02 -3.97
CA VAL A 532 9.82 -16.08 -3.05
C VAL A 532 11.35 -16.06 -2.89
N SER A 533 11.98 -14.96 -3.26
CA SER A 533 13.42 -14.75 -3.10
C SER A 533 13.74 -13.27 -2.88
N GLY A 534 15.00 -12.95 -2.62
CA GLY A 534 15.40 -11.63 -2.16
C GLY A 534 14.86 -11.35 -0.76
N TRP A 535 14.51 -10.13 -0.45
CA TRP A 535 13.96 -9.76 0.86
C TRP A 535 12.69 -10.55 1.22
N TRP A 536 11.78 -10.70 0.26
CA TRP A 536 10.48 -11.40 0.40
C TRP A 536 10.57 -12.93 0.37
N GLY A 537 11.79 -13.47 0.26
CA GLY A 537 12.09 -14.89 0.42
C GLY A 537 12.71 -15.24 1.78
N PHE A 538 13.09 -14.23 2.57
CA PHE A 538 13.67 -14.40 3.89
C PHE A 538 12.58 -14.54 4.96
N VAL A 539 11.68 -13.58 5.02
CA VAL A 539 10.43 -13.61 5.80
C VAL A 539 9.30 -13.03 4.95
N ARG A 540 8.04 -13.27 5.34
CA ARG A 540 6.88 -12.77 4.60
C ARG A 540 6.73 -11.25 4.66
N HIS A 541 7.18 -10.63 5.77
CA HIS A 541 7.12 -9.19 6.02
C HIS A 541 8.48 -8.62 6.46
N PRO A 542 9.49 -8.61 5.57
CA PRO A 542 10.82 -8.07 5.91
C PRO A 542 10.80 -6.57 6.22
N ASN A 543 9.86 -5.82 5.64
CA ASN A 543 9.64 -4.42 5.96
C ASN A 543 9.17 -4.23 7.41
N TYR A 544 8.31 -5.11 7.95
CA TYR A 544 7.90 -5.05 9.36
C TYR A 544 9.07 -5.35 10.30
N LEU A 545 9.92 -6.31 9.94
CA LEU A 545 11.14 -6.59 10.70
C LEU A 545 12.04 -5.35 10.78
N GLY A 546 12.28 -4.67 9.65
CA GLY A 546 13.08 -3.45 9.62
C GLY A 546 12.47 -2.33 10.47
N ASP A 547 11.15 -2.20 10.42
CA ASP A 547 10.39 -1.19 11.16
C ASP A 547 10.46 -1.43 12.68
N ILE A 548 10.32 -2.68 13.14
CA ILE A 548 10.47 -3.04 14.57
C ILE A 548 11.90 -2.80 15.05
N ILE A 549 12.92 -3.06 14.24
CA ILE A 549 14.32 -2.78 14.59
C ILE A 549 14.53 -1.27 14.78
N MET A 550 13.98 -0.42 13.92
CA MET A 550 14.01 1.03 14.10
C MET A 550 13.28 1.46 15.37
N ALA A 551 12.08 0.93 15.61
CA ALA A 551 11.29 1.22 16.82
C ALA A 551 12.06 0.87 18.11
N LEU A 552 12.79 -0.25 18.11
CA LEU A 552 13.67 -0.63 19.22
C LEU A 552 14.82 0.39 19.37
N ALA A 553 15.45 0.78 18.25
CA ALA A 553 16.54 1.75 18.26
C ALA A 553 16.11 3.12 18.81
N TRP A 554 14.83 3.52 18.66
CA TRP A 554 14.32 4.76 19.26
C TRP A 554 14.15 4.69 20.77
N SER A 555 13.87 3.51 21.33
CA SER A 555 13.64 3.32 22.75
C SER A 555 14.93 3.12 23.56
N LEU A 556 15.97 2.54 22.94
CA LEU A 556 17.25 2.24 23.60
C LEU A 556 17.96 3.46 24.22
N PRO A 557 17.93 4.68 23.62
CA PRO A 557 18.52 5.86 24.25
C PRO A 557 17.91 6.23 25.61
N CYS A 558 16.69 5.79 25.90
CA CYS A 558 16.03 6.02 27.17
C CYS A 558 16.57 5.16 28.33
N GLY A 559 17.49 4.20 28.05
CA GLY A 559 18.01 3.27 29.05
C GLY A 559 17.02 2.17 29.45
N PHE A 560 17.36 1.41 30.49
CA PHE A 560 16.61 0.21 30.89
C PHE A 560 15.93 0.33 32.28
N ASN A 561 15.93 1.55 32.87
CA ASN A 561 15.37 1.74 34.21
C ASN A 561 13.85 1.56 34.26
N HIS A 562 13.16 1.95 33.18
CA HIS A 562 11.71 1.89 33.10
C HIS A 562 11.25 1.28 31.78
N ILE A 563 10.09 0.62 31.78
CA ILE A 563 9.51 -0.01 30.58
C ILE A 563 8.71 0.99 29.73
N LEU A 564 8.29 2.12 30.29
CA LEU A 564 7.41 3.09 29.59
C LEU A 564 7.96 3.56 28.25
N PRO A 565 9.24 3.92 28.07
CA PRO A 565 9.79 4.31 26.76
C PRO A 565 9.73 3.19 25.71
N TYR A 566 9.59 1.93 26.16
CA TYR A 566 9.46 0.77 25.29
C TYR A 566 8.01 0.47 24.89
N PHE A 567 7.05 1.23 25.40
CA PHE A 567 5.65 1.07 25.03
C PHE A 567 5.46 1.09 23.52
N TYR A 568 6.14 2.00 22.81
CA TYR A 568 6.01 2.09 21.34
C TYR A 568 6.41 0.79 20.67
N VAL A 569 7.59 0.26 20.94
CA VAL A 569 8.06 -0.98 20.28
C VAL A 569 7.19 -2.19 20.63
N ILE A 570 6.71 -2.29 21.87
CA ILE A 570 5.83 -3.37 22.34
C ILE A 570 4.48 -3.31 21.61
N TYR A 571 3.82 -2.15 21.68
CA TYR A 571 2.54 -1.89 21.02
C TYR A 571 2.64 -2.11 19.51
N PHE A 572 3.66 -1.51 18.89
CA PHE A 572 3.87 -1.56 17.43
C PHE A 572 4.14 -2.97 16.93
N THR A 573 4.91 -3.76 17.69
CA THR A 573 5.10 -5.19 17.37
C THR A 573 3.77 -5.93 17.40
N GLY A 574 2.95 -5.72 18.44
CA GLY A 574 1.61 -6.30 18.52
C GLY A 574 0.69 -5.88 17.37
N LEU A 575 0.74 -4.59 16.98
CA LEU A 575 -0.01 -4.05 15.85
C LEU A 575 0.41 -4.71 14.53
N LEU A 576 1.72 -4.87 14.29
CA LEU A 576 2.23 -5.49 13.06
C LEU A 576 1.94 -6.99 12.99
N ILE A 577 1.96 -7.71 14.11
CA ILE A 577 1.52 -9.11 14.19
C ILE A 577 0.02 -9.21 13.83
N HIS A 578 -0.81 -8.35 14.40
CA HIS A 578 -2.24 -8.30 14.08
C HIS A 578 -2.49 -7.96 12.59
N ARG A 579 -1.72 -7.00 12.05
CA ARG A 579 -1.81 -6.60 10.63
C ARG A 579 -1.38 -7.73 9.69
N GLU A 580 -0.31 -8.47 10.05
CA GLU A 580 0.16 -9.64 9.31
C GLU A 580 -0.92 -10.73 9.27
N ALA A 581 -1.55 -11.05 10.39
CA ALA A 581 -2.61 -12.06 10.45
C ALA A 581 -3.82 -11.70 9.57
N ARG A 582 -4.18 -10.41 9.48
CA ARG A 582 -5.23 -9.91 8.56
C ARG A 582 -4.80 -10.02 7.10
N ASP A 583 -3.54 -9.66 6.78
CA ASP A 583 -2.98 -9.77 5.41
C ASP A 583 -2.91 -11.24 4.96
N GLU A 584 -2.48 -12.14 5.85
CA GLU A 584 -2.46 -13.59 5.59
C GLU A 584 -3.85 -14.12 5.23
N HIS A 585 -4.88 -13.77 6.03
CA HIS A 585 -6.25 -14.18 5.76
C HIS A 585 -6.74 -13.70 4.39
N GLN A 586 -6.47 -12.43 4.05
CA GLN A 586 -6.83 -11.87 2.76
C GLN A 586 -6.05 -12.49 1.60
N CYS A 587 -4.75 -12.74 1.79
CA CYS A 587 -3.90 -13.38 0.80
C CYS A 587 -4.32 -14.84 0.53
N LYS A 588 -4.67 -15.59 1.56
CA LYS A 588 -5.22 -16.96 1.42
C LYS A 588 -6.51 -16.94 0.60
N LYS A 589 -7.42 -16.03 0.90
CA LYS A 589 -8.68 -15.85 0.15
C LYS A 589 -8.45 -15.46 -1.32
N LYS A 590 -7.43 -14.65 -1.58
CA LYS A 590 -7.12 -14.09 -2.90
C LYS A 590 -6.30 -15.02 -3.79
N TYR A 591 -5.31 -15.71 -3.25
CA TYR A 591 -4.33 -16.49 -4.02
C TYR A 591 -4.51 -18.01 -3.88
N GLY A 592 -5.29 -18.49 -2.88
CA GLY A 592 -5.59 -19.90 -2.68
C GLY A 592 -4.32 -20.76 -2.59
N LEU A 593 -4.25 -21.81 -3.40
CA LEU A 593 -3.14 -22.76 -3.46
C LEU A 593 -1.76 -22.09 -3.65
N ALA A 594 -1.68 -21.02 -4.44
CA ALA A 594 -0.42 -20.31 -4.65
C ALA A 594 0.09 -19.66 -3.35
N TRP A 595 -0.82 -19.23 -2.47
CA TRP A 595 -0.46 -18.72 -1.14
C TRP A 595 0.06 -19.81 -0.21
N GLU A 596 -0.54 -21.01 -0.24
CA GLU A 596 -0.06 -22.15 0.54
C GLU A 596 1.36 -22.55 0.10
N LYS A 597 1.63 -22.63 -1.20
CA LYS A 597 2.98 -22.87 -1.75
C LYS A 597 3.97 -21.77 -1.34
N TYR A 598 3.50 -20.52 -1.27
CA TYR A 598 4.31 -19.41 -0.78
C TYR A 598 4.67 -19.61 0.69
N CYS A 599 3.69 -19.93 1.53
CA CYS A 599 3.89 -20.16 2.97
C CYS A 599 4.83 -21.33 3.28
N GLN A 600 4.77 -22.41 2.49
CA GLN A 600 5.71 -23.53 2.61
C GLN A 600 7.15 -23.11 2.27
N ARG A 601 7.33 -22.19 1.29
CA ARG A 601 8.64 -21.76 0.85
C ARG A 601 9.23 -20.64 1.72
N VAL A 602 8.38 -19.79 2.29
CA VAL A 602 8.72 -18.69 3.19
C VAL A 602 7.95 -18.89 4.50
N PRO A 603 8.45 -19.77 5.39
CA PRO A 603 7.69 -20.19 6.57
C PRO A 603 7.53 -19.06 7.60
N TYR A 604 8.56 -18.24 7.78
CA TYR A 604 8.58 -17.20 8.80
C TYR A 604 7.79 -15.97 8.38
N ARG A 605 7.02 -15.38 9.30
CA ARG A 605 6.14 -14.26 9.05
C ARG A 605 6.88 -12.92 9.17
N ILE A 606 7.45 -12.62 10.34
CA ILE A 606 8.18 -11.38 10.64
C ILE A 606 9.57 -11.70 11.17
N PHE A 607 9.66 -12.56 12.22
CA PHE A 607 10.91 -12.87 12.88
C PHE A 607 11.48 -14.19 12.34
N PRO A 608 12.70 -14.18 11.76
CA PRO A 608 13.34 -15.39 11.28
C PRO A 608 13.49 -16.42 12.40
N TYR A 609 13.17 -17.68 12.14
CA TYR A 609 13.26 -18.81 13.05
C TYR A 609 12.35 -18.77 14.30
N ILE A 610 11.54 -17.72 14.49
CA ILE A 610 10.66 -17.56 15.66
C ILE A 610 9.20 -17.51 15.24
N TYR A 611 8.86 -16.59 14.35
CA TYR A 611 7.46 -16.31 13.96
C TYR A 611 7.31 -16.06 12.46
#